data_eca19ebbc096098b55439722231b542f
#
_entry.id   eca19ebbc096098b55439722231b542f
#
_cell.length_a   1.000
_cell.length_b   1.000
_cell.length_c   1.000
_cell.angle_alpha   90.00
_cell.angle_beta   90.00
_cell.angle_gamma   90.00
#
_symmetry.space_group_name_H-M   'P 1'
#
loop_
_entity.id
_entity.type
_entity.pdbx_description
1 polymer ?
#
loop_
_entity_poly.entity_id
_entity_poly.type
_entity_poly.pdbx_seq_one_letter_code
_entity_poly.pdbx_strand_id
1 'polypeptide(L)'
;NNRGLLVFDGIHWDLVKLPNNLGVRALYISKDGRIYVGSFEEFGYFEMDDENDLIYHSLSSSEMNVYLNNDEFWTINEYKGEIYFQSFRSFFIYDGEKVRKGVSDLSPLYIFTLDDHLYVQFMEGGSFCRMDDGQFTELLSKKVLEDDVVSVLPFDHQLLLVSARSGCFIYDEVRKKLSVWNTPANEILKEGIANRGVMMKDSTFIVGTISN
;
A
#
# COMPACT_ATOMS: atom_id res chain seq x y z
N ASN A 1 4.74 -12.32 9.37
CA ASN A 1 5.30 -13.10 10.48
C ASN A 1 5.90 -12.14 11.53
N ASN A 2 5.63 -12.41 12.80
CA ASN A 2 6.07 -11.53 13.91
C ASN A 2 7.56 -11.64 14.25
N ARG A 3 8.38 -12.33 13.44
CA ARG A 3 9.79 -12.59 13.72
C ARG A 3 10.73 -12.35 12.54
N GLY A 4 10.23 -11.90 11.39
CA GLY A 4 11.01 -11.69 10.19
C GLY A 4 10.27 -12.06 8.92
N LEU A 5 11.01 -12.21 7.83
CA LEU A 5 10.52 -12.65 6.52
C LEU A 5 10.53 -14.19 6.48
N LEU A 6 9.39 -14.79 6.15
CA LEU A 6 9.30 -16.23 5.94
C LEU A 6 9.38 -16.50 4.43
N VAL A 7 10.35 -17.28 4.02
CA VAL A 7 10.63 -17.62 2.62
C VAL A 7 10.39 -19.12 2.40
N PHE A 8 9.79 -19.47 1.26
CA PHE A 8 9.54 -20.85 0.87
C PHE A 8 10.18 -21.13 -0.50
N ASP A 9 11.10 -22.06 -0.56
CA ASP A 9 11.81 -22.45 -1.80
C ASP A 9 11.07 -23.53 -2.63
N GLY A 10 9.90 -23.96 -2.16
CA GLY A 10 9.13 -25.07 -2.73
C GLY A 10 9.24 -26.37 -1.91
N ILE A 11 10.20 -26.45 -0.99
CA ILE A 11 10.46 -27.64 -0.16
C ILE A 11 10.62 -27.25 1.32
N HIS A 12 11.39 -26.20 1.60
CA HIS A 12 11.72 -25.77 2.94
C HIS A 12 11.22 -24.36 3.22
N TRP A 13 11.01 -24.09 4.51
CA TRP A 13 10.65 -22.76 5.01
C TRP A 13 11.83 -22.20 5.80
N ASP A 14 12.34 -21.04 5.35
CA ASP A 14 13.40 -20.32 6.02
C ASP A 14 12.89 -19.01 6.62
N LEU A 15 13.35 -18.73 7.84
CA LEU A 15 13.05 -17.49 8.53
C LEU A 15 14.24 -16.55 8.45
N VAL A 16 14.17 -15.55 7.60
CA VAL A 16 15.18 -14.49 7.47
C VAL A 16 14.80 -13.35 8.40
N LYS A 17 15.73 -12.97 9.28
CA LYS A 17 15.46 -12.00 10.34
C LYS A 17 15.80 -10.57 9.90
N LEU A 18 14.96 -9.63 10.32
CA LEU A 18 15.31 -8.21 10.30
C LEU A 18 16.18 -7.85 11.54
N PRO A 19 16.85 -6.68 11.53
CA PRO A 19 17.47 -6.14 12.73
C PRO A 19 16.51 -6.16 13.93
N ASN A 20 17.03 -6.42 15.12
CA ASN A 20 16.26 -6.48 16.38
C ASN A 20 15.12 -7.53 16.40
N ASN A 21 15.13 -8.53 15.50
CA ASN A 21 14.10 -9.55 15.36
C ASN A 21 12.68 -8.97 15.13
N LEU A 22 12.59 -7.88 14.41
CA LEU A 22 11.32 -7.24 14.08
C LEU A 22 10.47 -8.10 13.13
N GLY A 23 9.16 -7.97 13.25
CA GLY A 23 8.21 -8.63 12.34
C GLY A 23 8.01 -7.83 11.06
N VAL A 24 7.90 -8.51 9.92
CA VAL A 24 7.51 -7.88 8.65
C VAL A 24 6.02 -7.59 8.66
N ARG A 25 5.64 -6.34 8.37
CA ARG A 25 4.25 -5.86 8.28
C ARG A 25 3.83 -5.54 6.86
N ALA A 26 4.73 -4.98 6.07
CA ALA A 26 4.53 -4.71 4.66
C ALA A 26 5.58 -5.42 3.83
N LEU A 27 5.21 -5.85 2.63
CA LEU A 27 6.09 -6.54 1.70
C LEU A 27 5.72 -6.15 0.26
N TYR A 28 6.77 -5.90 -0.54
CA TYR A 28 6.66 -5.69 -1.97
C TYR A 28 7.85 -6.35 -2.68
N ILE A 29 7.59 -7.08 -3.75
CA ILE A 29 8.64 -7.70 -4.57
C ILE A 29 8.70 -6.93 -5.89
N SER A 30 9.84 -6.31 -6.14
CA SER A 30 10.09 -5.57 -7.37
C SER A 30 10.45 -6.49 -8.54
N LYS A 31 10.41 -5.94 -9.76
CA LYS A 31 10.70 -6.71 -10.97
C LYS A 31 12.15 -7.20 -11.06
N ASP A 32 13.08 -6.51 -10.41
CA ASP A 32 14.50 -6.90 -10.33
C ASP A 32 14.77 -7.95 -9.23
N GLY A 33 13.75 -8.39 -8.51
CA GLY A 33 13.84 -9.46 -7.51
C GLY A 33 14.14 -8.98 -6.09
N ARG A 34 14.31 -7.69 -5.85
CA ARG A 34 14.44 -7.16 -4.49
C ARG A 34 13.15 -7.30 -3.72
N ILE A 35 13.25 -7.69 -2.45
CA ILE A 35 12.12 -7.84 -1.54
C ILE A 35 12.12 -6.68 -0.56
N TYR A 36 11.33 -5.67 -0.85
CA TYR A 36 11.16 -4.52 0.04
C TYR A 36 10.27 -4.89 1.21
N VAL A 37 10.67 -4.47 2.42
CA VAL A 37 9.96 -4.79 3.66
C VAL A 37 9.81 -3.57 4.54
N GLY A 38 8.67 -3.50 5.21
CA GLY A 38 8.37 -2.50 6.22
C GLY A 38 8.02 -3.18 7.55
N SER A 39 8.44 -2.57 8.63
CA SER A 39 8.29 -3.07 9.99
C SER A 39 7.99 -1.91 10.97
N PHE A 40 8.13 -2.15 12.25
CA PHE A 40 8.05 -1.14 13.30
C PHE A 40 9.38 -0.36 13.35
N GLU A 41 9.34 0.95 13.13
CA GLU A 41 10.50 1.87 13.11
C GLU A 41 11.63 1.47 12.14
N GLU A 42 11.37 0.54 11.22
CA GLU A 42 12.39 -0.02 10.33
C GLU A 42 11.78 -0.32 8.95
N PHE A 43 12.53 -0.02 7.90
CA PHE A 43 12.22 -0.40 6.53
C PHE A 43 13.48 -0.56 5.69
N GLY A 44 13.39 -1.38 4.66
CA GLY A 44 14.53 -1.68 3.80
C GLY A 44 14.18 -2.72 2.76
N TYR A 45 15.20 -3.43 2.28
CA TYR A 45 15.00 -4.50 1.32
C TYR A 45 15.99 -5.65 1.55
N PHE A 46 15.59 -6.80 1.06
CA PHE A 46 16.48 -7.95 0.87
C PHE A 46 16.85 -8.06 -0.59
N GLU A 47 18.09 -8.39 -0.86
CA GLU A 47 18.55 -8.85 -2.17
C GLU A 47 19.37 -10.12 -2.01
N MET A 48 19.45 -10.91 -3.07
CA MET A 48 20.29 -12.11 -3.08
C MET A 48 21.74 -11.72 -3.36
N ASP A 49 22.66 -12.27 -2.59
CA ASP A 49 24.09 -12.20 -2.87
C ASP A 49 24.53 -13.27 -3.88
N ASP A 50 25.84 -13.32 -4.18
CA ASP A 50 26.43 -14.29 -5.11
C ASP A 50 26.36 -15.75 -4.59
N GLU A 51 26.12 -15.97 -3.30
CA GLU A 51 25.98 -17.28 -2.65
C GLU A 51 24.51 -17.72 -2.56
N ASN A 52 23.57 -16.92 -3.06
CA ASN A 52 22.12 -17.05 -2.97
C ASN A 52 21.55 -16.87 -1.56
N ASP A 53 22.25 -16.17 -0.68
CA ASP A 53 21.74 -15.76 0.60
C ASP A 53 21.01 -14.41 0.52
N LEU A 54 19.92 -14.28 1.27
CA LEU A 54 19.18 -13.02 1.38
C LEU A 54 19.83 -12.09 2.37
N ILE A 55 20.43 -11.01 1.85
CA ILE A 55 21.08 -9.96 2.65
C ILE A 55 20.13 -8.78 2.83
N TYR A 56 19.97 -8.35 4.08
CA TYR A 56 19.13 -7.21 4.42
C TYR A 56 19.91 -5.90 4.36
N HIS A 57 19.33 -4.93 3.66
CA HIS A 57 19.81 -3.54 3.58
C HIS A 57 18.78 -2.62 4.25
N SER A 58 19.13 -2.06 5.40
CA SER A 58 18.31 -1.06 6.06
C SER A 58 18.34 0.25 5.30
N LEU A 59 17.18 0.83 5.08
CA LEU A 59 16.98 2.18 4.52
C LEU A 59 16.65 3.20 5.61
N SER A 60 16.37 2.75 6.82
CA SER A 60 16.20 3.64 7.97
C SER A 60 17.56 4.21 8.41
N SER A 61 17.60 5.49 8.73
CA SER A 61 18.80 6.16 9.23
C SER A 61 18.53 6.86 10.56
N SER A 62 19.58 7.16 11.31
CA SER A 62 19.47 7.88 12.58
C SER A 62 18.81 9.27 12.42
N GLU A 63 18.96 9.90 11.26
CA GLU A 63 18.33 11.19 10.95
C GLU A 63 16.81 11.07 10.77
N MET A 64 16.34 9.87 10.42
CA MET A 64 14.91 9.57 10.24
C MET A 64 14.21 9.20 11.54
N ASN A 65 14.94 8.90 12.62
CA ASN A 65 14.38 8.45 13.90
C ASN A 65 13.31 9.40 14.45
N VAL A 66 13.44 10.70 14.19
CA VAL A 66 12.43 11.72 14.61
C VAL A 66 11.08 11.46 13.96
N TYR A 67 11.05 10.90 12.75
CA TYR A 67 9.83 10.61 11.98
C TYR A 67 9.35 9.18 12.18
N LEU A 68 10.26 8.26 12.51
CA LEU A 68 10.00 6.83 12.65
C LEU A 68 9.54 6.45 14.07
N ASN A 69 9.79 7.31 15.06
CA ASN A 69 9.53 7.00 16.46
C ASN A 69 8.08 6.58 16.70
N ASN A 70 7.89 5.36 17.18
CA ASN A 70 6.62 4.71 17.45
C ASN A 70 5.69 4.69 16.23
N ASP A 71 6.24 4.43 15.04
CA ASP A 71 5.50 4.32 13.80
C ASP A 71 5.74 2.96 13.13
N GLU A 72 4.79 2.51 12.32
CA GLU A 72 4.82 1.20 11.69
C GLU A 72 4.48 1.31 10.20
N PHE A 73 5.22 0.58 9.35
CA PHE A 73 5.01 0.60 7.92
C PHE A 73 3.97 -0.44 7.51
N TRP A 74 2.93 0.00 6.79
CA TRP A 74 1.77 -0.82 6.45
C TRP A 74 1.67 -1.18 4.97
N THR A 75 2.16 -0.32 4.08
CA THR A 75 2.13 -0.57 2.65
C THR A 75 3.44 -0.17 2.00
N ILE A 76 3.77 -0.88 0.93
CA ILE A 76 4.89 -0.57 0.05
C ILE A 76 4.38 -0.62 -1.37
N ASN A 77 4.66 0.41 -2.16
CA ASN A 77 4.26 0.51 -3.54
C ASN A 77 5.43 0.95 -4.42
N GLU A 78 5.47 0.50 -5.66
CA GLU A 78 6.37 1.05 -6.67
C GLU A 78 5.60 2.01 -7.56
N TYR A 79 6.16 3.19 -7.80
CA TYR A 79 5.60 4.19 -8.72
C TYR A 79 6.72 4.92 -9.45
N LYS A 80 6.70 4.89 -10.78
CA LYS A 80 7.72 5.50 -11.67
C LYS A 80 9.17 5.10 -11.32
N GLY A 81 9.38 3.86 -10.89
CA GLY A 81 10.70 3.33 -10.52
C GLY A 81 11.17 3.72 -9.12
N GLU A 82 10.36 4.43 -8.35
CA GLU A 82 10.62 4.75 -6.95
C GLU A 82 9.77 3.87 -6.03
N ILE A 83 10.29 3.54 -4.86
CA ILE A 83 9.60 2.72 -3.86
C ILE A 83 9.05 3.62 -2.75
N TYR A 84 7.75 3.54 -2.54
CA TYR A 84 7.01 4.30 -1.54
C TYR A 84 6.73 3.41 -0.33
N PHE A 85 7.33 3.73 0.79
CA PHE A 85 7.08 3.09 2.09
C PHE A 85 6.13 3.95 2.88
N GLN A 86 4.93 3.47 3.14
CA GLN A 86 3.92 4.21 3.90
C GLN A 86 3.85 3.72 5.34
N SER A 87 3.92 4.66 6.26
CA SER A 87 3.60 4.49 7.68
C SER A 87 2.26 5.14 8.03
N PHE A 88 1.84 5.13 9.29
CA PHE A 88 0.63 5.82 9.74
C PHE A 88 0.73 7.35 9.66
N ARG A 89 1.93 7.91 9.81
CA ARG A 89 2.12 9.36 9.92
C ARG A 89 2.73 9.99 8.70
N SER A 90 3.40 9.20 7.88
CA SER A 90 4.16 9.70 6.75
C SER A 90 4.40 8.63 5.70
N PHE A 91 5.08 9.02 4.65
CA PHE A 91 5.63 8.10 3.69
C PHE A 91 7.05 8.50 3.33
N PHE A 92 7.85 7.52 2.95
CA PHE A 92 9.23 7.68 2.52
C PHE A 92 9.38 7.13 1.11
N ILE A 93 10.25 7.75 0.34
CA ILE A 93 10.45 7.43 -1.06
C ILE A 93 11.91 7.08 -1.26
N TYR A 94 12.17 5.90 -1.80
CA TYR A 94 13.50 5.42 -2.17
C TYR A 94 13.62 5.40 -3.68
N ASP A 95 14.61 6.12 -4.24
CA ASP A 95 14.84 6.26 -5.67
C ASP A 95 15.87 5.25 -6.23
N GLY A 96 16.31 4.31 -5.42
CA GLY A 96 17.38 3.34 -5.72
C GLY A 96 18.74 3.72 -5.14
N GLU A 97 18.92 4.97 -4.71
CA GLU A 97 20.15 5.46 -4.10
C GLU A 97 19.90 6.12 -2.73
N LYS A 98 18.89 6.94 -2.63
CA LYS A 98 18.59 7.77 -1.46
C LYS A 98 17.15 7.64 -1.02
N VAL A 99 16.94 7.84 0.29
CA VAL A 99 15.62 7.95 0.88
C VAL A 99 15.30 9.42 1.14
N ARG A 100 14.09 9.83 0.78
CA ARG A 100 13.53 11.12 1.16
C ARG A 100 12.16 10.94 1.81
N LYS A 101 11.83 11.81 2.75
CA LYS A 101 10.47 11.86 3.29
C LYS A 101 9.54 12.51 2.26
N GLY A 102 8.40 11.90 2.04
CA GLY A 102 7.35 12.48 1.21
C GLY A 102 6.78 13.74 1.86
N VAL A 103 6.37 14.70 1.02
CA VAL A 103 5.79 15.96 1.47
C VAL A 103 4.28 15.88 1.34
N SER A 104 3.58 15.99 2.48
CA SER A 104 2.13 16.10 2.54
C SER A 104 1.74 16.81 3.83
N ASP A 105 0.78 17.70 3.77
CA ASP A 105 0.18 18.35 4.95
C ASP A 105 -0.80 17.43 5.69
N LEU A 106 -1.24 16.36 5.03
CA LEU A 106 -2.18 15.38 5.57
C LEU A 106 -1.51 14.01 5.69
N SER A 107 -1.91 13.24 6.69
CA SER A 107 -1.43 11.87 6.90
C SER A 107 -2.10 10.90 5.91
N PRO A 108 -1.34 10.13 5.12
CA PRO A 108 -1.91 9.12 4.25
C PRO A 108 -2.44 7.94 5.08
N LEU A 109 -3.69 7.57 4.83
CA LEU A 109 -4.25 6.32 5.37
C LEU A 109 -3.82 5.13 4.51
N TYR A 110 -3.94 5.27 3.19
CA TYR A 110 -3.49 4.28 2.21
C TYR A 110 -2.90 4.95 0.98
N ILE A 111 -1.85 4.32 0.43
CA ILE A 111 -1.27 4.64 -0.88
C ILE A 111 -1.50 3.44 -1.80
N PHE A 112 -1.96 3.71 -3.02
CA PHE A 112 -2.21 2.70 -4.04
C PHE A 112 -1.50 3.08 -5.33
N THR A 113 -1.02 2.10 -6.06
CA THR A 113 -0.55 2.28 -7.44
C THR A 113 -1.43 1.48 -8.38
N LEU A 114 -1.87 2.12 -9.44
CA LEU A 114 -2.59 1.47 -10.52
C LEU A 114 -2.15 2.09 -11.83
N ASP A 115 -1.67 1.26 -12.75
CA ASP A 115 -1.04 1.69 -13.99
C ASP A 115 0.08 2.72 -13.71
N ASP A 116 0.05 3.86 -14.38
CA ASP A 116 1.03 4.93 -14.20
C ASP A 116 0.57 6.02 -13.21
N HIS A 117 -0.36 5.70 -12.30
CA HIS A 117 -0.91 6.64 -11.34
C HIS A 117 -0.71 6.18 -9.90
N LEU A 118 -0.52 7.16 -9.01
CA LEU A 118 -0.49 6.96 -7.57
C LEU A 118 -1.72 7.63 -6.95
N TYR A 119 -2.44 6.87 -6.14
CA TYR A 119 -3.63 7.34 -5.43
C TYR A 119 -3.40 7.31 -3.93
N VAL A 120 -3.99 8.25 -3.22
CA VAL A 120 -3.86 8.37 -1.77
C VAL A 120 -5.23 8.61 -1.14
N GLN A 121 -5.58 7.76 -0.17
CA GLN A 121 -6.64 8.04 0.78
C GLN A 121 -6.01 8.74 1.99
N PHE A 122 -6.47 9.93 2.33
CA PHE A 122 -6.00 10.65 3.51
C PHE A 122 -6.86 10.37 4.74
N MET A 123 -6.24 10.40 5.93
CA MET A 123 -6.93 10.25 7.22
C MET A 123 -7.77 11.49 7.55
N GLU A 124 -7.10 12.65 7.57
CA GLU A 124 -7.76 13.92 7.85
C GLU A 124 -8.53 14.42 6.63
N GLY A 125 -9.76 14.82 6.85
CA GLY A 125 -10.63 15.28 5.77
C GLY A 125 -11.18 14.17 4.88
N GLY A 126 -10.66 12.93 4.97
CA GLY A 126 -11.13 11.75 4.25
C GLY A 126 -11.13 11.89 2.73
N SER A 127 -10.30 12.76 2.16
CA SER A 127 -10.21 12.94 0.70
C SER A 127 -9.46 11.78 0.06
N PHE A 128 -9.97 11.31 -1.07
CA PHE A 128 -9.29 10.41 -1.98
C PHE A 128 -8.70 11.21 -3.13
N CYS A 129 -7.40 11.15 -3.30
CA CYS A 129 -6.63 11.99 -4.21
C CYS A 129 -5.81 11.16 -5.19
N ARG A 130 -5.48 11.74 -6.35
CA ARG A 130 -4.42 11.26 -7.23
C ARG A 130 -3.20 12.17 -7.06
N MET A 131 -2.02 11.57 -7.04
CA MET A 131 -0.76 12.29 -7.06
C MET A 131 -0.22 12.39 -8.49
N ASP A 132 -0.04 13.60 -8.98
CA ASP A 132 0.55 13.90 -10.27
C ASP A 132 1.75 14.84 -10.04
N ASP A 133 2.97 14.41 -10.41
CA ASP A 133 4.21 15.18 -10.29
C ASP A 133 4.43 15.83 -8.89
N GLY A 134 4.13 15.05 -7.84
CA GLY A 134 4.29 15.48 -6.45
C GLY A 134 3.16 16.36 -5.90
N GLN A 135 2.12 16.62 -6.70
CA GLN A 135 0.94 17.38 -6.27
C GLN A 135 -0.28 16.47 -6.12
N PHE A 136 -1.08 16.69 -5.09
CA PHE A 136 -2.31 15.94 -4.86
C PHE A 136 -3.52 16.66 -5.47
N THR A 137 -4.21 15.95 -6.35
CA THR A 137 -5.49 16.38 -6.94
C THR A 137 -6.62 15.59 -6.27
N GLU A 138 -7.54 16.28 -5.58
CA GLU A 138 -8.71 15.62 -4.99
C GLU A 138 -9.63 15.06 -6.09
N LEU A 139 -9.89 13.75 -6.02
CA LEU A 139 -10.84 13.05 -6.88
C LEU A 139 -12.21 12.94 -6.20
N LEU A 140 -12.23 12.57 -4.92
CA LEU A 140 -13.42 12.43 -4.11
C LEU A 140 -13.21 13.11 -2.75
N SER A 141 -14.11 13.99 -2.38
CA SER A 141 -14.17 14.52 -1.03
C SER A 141 -14.98 13.58 -0.12
N LYS A 142 -14.80 13.70 1.19
CA LYS A 142 -15.60 12.96 2.18
C LYS A 142 -17.12 13.23 2.08
N LYS A 143 -17.52 14.33 1.47
CA LYS A 143 -18.94 14.63 1.22
C LYS A 143 -19.54 13.78 0.10
N VAL A 144 -18.71 13.27 -0.81
CA VAL A 144 -19.11 12.44 -1.95
C VAL A 144 -19.08 10.96 -1.59
N LEU A 145 -18.02 10.54 -0.88
CA LEU A 145 -17.88 9.19 -0.33
C LEU A 145 -17.59 9.34 1.17
N GLU A 146 -18.61 9.10 2.00
CA GLU A 146 -18.54 9.21 3.47
C GLU A 146 -17.80 8.02 4.12
N ASP A 147 -16.83 7.45 3.40
CA ASP A 147 -16.09 6.26 3.81
C ASP A 147 -14.67 6.29 3.23
N ASP A 148 -13.79 5.45 3.75
CA ASP A 148 -12.41 5.38 3.31
C ASP A 148 -12.27 4.36 2.16
N VAL A 149 -11.53 4.75 1.11
CA VAL A 149 -11.12 3.83 0.05
C VAL A 149 -10.00 2.95 0.58
N VAL A 150 -10.20 1.63 0.56
CA VAL A 150 -9.24 0.63 1.03
C VAL A 150 -8.58 -0.15 -0.11
N SER A 151 -9.11 -0.05 -1.33
CA SER A 151 -8.47 -0.57 -2.54
C SER A 151 -8.91 0.15 -3.79
N VAL A 152 -7.97 0.28 -4.72
CA VAL A 152 -8.18 0.81 -6.07
C VAL A 152 -7.79 -0.28 -7.06
N LEU A 153 -8.73 -0.68 -7.91
CA LEU A 153 -8.55 -1.79 -8.86
C LEU A 153 -8.94 -1.33 -10.27
N PRO A 154 -8.36 -1.90 -11.33
CA PRO A 154 -8.72 -1.54 -12.70
C PRO A 154 -10.11 -2.09 -13.06
N PHE A 155 -10.92 -1.29 -13.77
CA PHE A 155 -12.24 -1.68 -14.26
C PHE A 155 -12.60 -0.92 -15.53
N ASP A 156 -12.48 -1.54 -16.68
CA ASP A 156 -12.89 -0.99 -18.00
C ASP A 156 -12.51 0.49 -18.21
N HIS A 157 -11.24 0.85 -18.09
CA HIS A 157 -10.74 2.23 -18.18
C HIS A 157 -11.28 3.18 -17.09
N GLN A 158 -11.82 2.63 -16.01
CA GLN A 158 -12.30 3.33 -14.82
C GLN A 158 -11.64 2.75 -13.58
N LEU A 159 -11.92 3.32 -12.43
CA LEU A 159 -11.46 2.79 -11.16
C LEU A 159 -12.57 2.03 -10.45
N LEU A 160 -12.33 0.79 -10.06
CA LEU A 160 -13.12 0.12 -9.06
C LEU A 160 -12.56 0.49 -7.68
N LEU A 161 -13.33 1.25 -6.93
CA LEU A 161 -13.02 1.65 -5.57
C LEU A 161 -13.74 0.72 -4.59
N VAL A 162 -12.97 0.06 -3.74
CA VAL A 162 -13.51 -0.70 -2.60
C VAL A 162 -13.43 0.20 -1.38
N SER A 163 -14.57 0.49 -0.77
CA SER A 163 -14.63 1.24 0.48
C SER A 163 -14.71 0.32 1.68
N ALA A 164 -14.31 0.82 2.85
CA ALA A 164 -14.24 0.03 4.07
C ALA A 164 -15.62 -0.54 4.49
N ARG A 165 -16.68 0.27 4.39
CA ARG A 165 -18.02 -0.07 4.92
C ARG A 165 -19.18 0.20 3.97
N SER A 166 -18.95 0.90 2.86
CA SER A 166 -20.01 1.33 1.94
C SER A 166 -20.13 0.44 0.69
N GLY A 167 -19.23 -0.55 0.53
CA GLY A 167 -19.17 -1.48 -0.60
C GLY A 167 -18.30 -0.97 -1.73
N CYS A 168 -18.65 -1.35 -2.97
CA CYS A 168 -17.84 -1.08 -4.15
C CYS A 168 -18.46 -0.01 -5.03
N PHE A 169 -17.61 0.82 -5.63
CA PHE A 169 -17.99 1.93 -6.50
C PHE A 169 -17.15 1.93 -7.76
N ILE A 170 -17.74 2.39 -8.87
CA ILE A 170 -17.02 2.72 -10.10
C ILE A 170 -16.82 4.22 -10.15
N TYR A 171 -15.59 4.65 -10.32
CA TYR A 171 -15.25 6.05 -10.51
C TYR A 171 -14.70 6.30 -11.91
N ASP A 172 -15.42 7.12 -12.66
CA ASP A 172 -15.01 7.61 -13.98
C ASP A 172 -14.23 8.92 -13.81
N GLU A 173 -12.90 8.85 -13.97
CA GLU A 173 -12.04 10.02 -13.81
C GLU A 173 -12.27 11.10 -14.87
N VAL A 174 -12.67 10.71 -16.09
CA VAL A 174 -12.94 11.64 -17.20
C VAL A 174 -14.22 12.43 -16.95
N ARG A 175 -15.28 11.73 -16.52
CA ARG A 175 -16.58 12.35 -16.22
C ARG A 175 -16.68 12.87 -14.79
N LYS A 176 -15.68 12.57 -13.94
CA LYS A 176 -15.68 12.87 -12.49
C LYS A 176 -16.95 12.36 -11.80
N LYS A 177 -17.34 11.15 -12.14
CA LYS A 177 -18.60 10.56 -11.67
C LYS A 177 -18.36 9.29 -10.86
N LEU A 178 -18.85 9.27 -9.61
CA LEU A 178 -18.93 8.10 -8.76
C LEU A 178 -20.30 7.43 -8.94
N SER A 179 -20.32 6.11 -9.06
CA SER A 179 -21.53 5.30 -9.11
C SER A 179 -21.35 4.01 -8.32
N VAL A 180 -22.40 3.54 -7.68
CA VAL A 180 -22.38 2.25 -6.97
C VAL A 180 -22.18 1.13 -7.99
N TRP A 181 -21.21 0.25 -7.75
CA TRP A 181 -21.12 -1.00 -8.50
C TRP A 181 -22.09 -2.01 -7.90
N ASN A 182 -23.17 -2.27 -8.64
CA ASN A 182 -24.22 -3.16 -8.16
C ASN A 182 -23.77 -4.63 -8.23
N THR A 183 -23.26 -5.14 -7.13
CA THR A 183 -22.82 -6.53 -6.96
C THR A 183 -23.42 -7.14 -5.69
N PRO A 184 -23.80 -8.44 -5.70
CA PRO A 184 -24.26 -9.13 -4.50
C PRO A 184 -23.23 -9.13 -3.36
N ALA A 185 -21.93 -8.97 -3.67
CA ALA A 185 -20.87 -8.93 -2.67
C ALA A 185 -20.95 -7.69 -1.76
N ASN A 186 -21.65 -6.61 -2.20
CA ASN A 186 -21.70 -5.37 -1.40
C ASN A 186 -22.27 -5.56 0.00
N GLU A 187 -23.27 -6.41 0.18
CA GLU A 187 -23.86 -6.68 1.50
C GLU A 187 -22.82 -7.32 2.43
N ILE A 188 -22.12 -8.35 1.91
CA ILE A 188 -21.07 -9.04 2.67
C ILE A 188 -19.92 -8.09 3.01
N LEU A 189 -19.50 -7.25 2.07
CA LEU A 189 -18.40 -6.32 2.27
C LEU A 189 -18.74 -5.23 3.30
N LYS A 190 -19.97 -4.75 3.31
CA LYS A 190 -20.45 -3.78 4.32
C LYS A 190 -20.45 -4.36 5.72
N GLU A 191 -20.93 -5.59 5.87
CA GLU A 191 -20.98 -6.28 7.17
C GLU A 191 -19.58 -6.66 7.66
N GLY A 192 -18.73 -7.17 6.75
CA GLY A 192 -17.42 -7.71 7.06
C GLY A 192 -16.30 -6.68 7.19
N ILE A 193 -16.53 -5.41 6.87
CA ILE A 193 -15.55 -4.32 6.81
C ILE A 193 -14.40 -4.67 5.86
N ALA A 194 -14.52 -4.23 4.62
CA ALA A 194 -13.48 -4.47 3.62
C ALA A 194 -12.13 -3.84 4.04
N ASN A 195 -11.05 -4.56 3.81
CA ASN A 195 -9.71 -4.14 4.21
C ASN A 195 -8.75 -4.02 3.02
N ARG A 196 -8.78 -4.97 2.10
CA ARG A 196 -7.91 -4.96 0.93
C ARG A 196 -8.56 -5.73 -0.22
N GLY A 197 -8.35 -5.26 -1.45
CA GLY A 197 -8.75 -5.96 -2.67
C GLY A 197 -7.56 -6.18 -3.60
N VAL A 198 -7.65 -7.23 -4.39
CA VAL A 198 -6.72 -7.53 -5.48
C VAL A 198 -7.48 -8.03 -6.69
N MET A 199 -6.94 -7.79 -7.88
CA MET A 199 -7.44 -8.38 -9.12
C MET A 199 -6.51 -9.53 -9.54
N MET A 200 -7.10 -10.68 -9.80
CA MET A 200 -6.40 -11.85 -10.34
C MET A 200 -6.21 -11.70 -11.85
N LYS A 201 -5.30 -12.52 -12.43
CA LYS A 201 -4.99 -12.50 -13.87
C LYS A 201 -6.19 -12.80 -14.77
N ASP A 202 -7.20 -13.51 -14.28
CA ASP A 202 -8.45 -13.82 -14.97
C ASP A 202 -9.54 -12.75 -14.77
N SER A 203 -9.17 -11.57 -14.28
CA SER A 203 -10.07 -10.47 -13.96
C SER A 203 -11.05 -10.74 -12.81
N THR A 204 -10.81 -11.75 -11.99
CA THR A 204 -11.55 -11.98 -10.75
C THR A 204 -11.07 -11.02 -9.67
N PHE A 205 -11.99 -10.33 -9.02
CA PHE A 205 -11.70 -9.47 -7.86
C PHE A 205 -11.84 -10.28 -6.58
N ILE A 206 -10.82 -10.21 -5.73
CA ILE A 206 -10.83 -10.81 -4.38
C ILE A 206 -10.73 -9.67 -3.38
N VAL A 207 -11.66 -9.61 -2.45
CA VAL A 207 -11.66 -8.62 -1.36
C VAL A 207 -11.63 -9.34 -0.03
N GLY A 208 -10.65 -9.02 0.80
CA GLY A 208 -10.55 -9.48 2.18
C GLY A 208 -11.27 -8.54 3.13
N THR A 209 -11.91 -9.12 4.16
CA THR A 209 -12.61 -8.41 5.22
C THR A 209 -11.92 -8.61 6.57
N ILE A 210 -12.15 -7.69 7.52
CA ILE A 210 -11.56 -7.77 8.88
C ILE A 210 -12.36 -8.72 9.76
N SER A 211 -13.69 -8.76 9.57
CA SER A 211 -14.61 -9.64 10.29
C SER A 211 -15.43 -10.48 9.32
N ASN A 212 -15.85 -11.63 9.79
CA ASN A 212 -16.73 -12.55 9.05
C ASN A 212 -18.19 -12.11 9.18
#